data_563025da569501e06fadbfcb5a35ea87
#
_entry.id   563025da569501e06fadbfcb5a35ea87
#
_cell.length_a   1.000
_cell.length_b   1.000
_cell.length_c   1.000
_cell.angle_alpha   90.00
_cell.angle_beta   90.00
_cell.angle_gamma   90.00
#
_symmetry.space_group_name_H-M   'P 1'
#
loop_
_entity.id
_entity.type
_entity.pdbx_description
1 polymer ?
#
loop_
_entity_poly.entity_id
_entity_poly.type
_entity_poly.pdbx_seq_one_letter_code
_entity_poly.pdbx_strand_id
1 'polypeptide(L)' 'MPLHELRAARHLTQQQLAKSLDMTQAAVSQLEQRTDVYLSTLENFVEAMGGRLEMYAVFPDGKVKLGLEREAS' A
#
# COMPACT_ATOMS: atom_id res chain seq x y z
N MET A 1 -3.28 8.69 5.46
CA MET A 1 -4.01 7.63 4.73
C MET A 1 -4.25 6.45 5.66
N PRO A 2 -5.46 6.00 5.80
CA PRO A 2 -5.76 4.96 6.79
C PRO A 2 -5.46 3.56 6.26
N LEU A 3 -4.20 3.16 6.32
CA LEU A 3 -3.80 1.82 5.87
C LEU A 3 -4.48 0.72 6.69
N HIS A 4 -4.75 0.99 7.98
CA HIS A 4 -5.45 -0.01 8.80
C HIS A 4 -6.89 -0.25 8.32
N GLU A 5 -7.53 0.78 7.77
CA GLU A 5 -8.88 0.62 7.22
C GLU A 5 -8.86 -0.23 5.96
N LEU A 6 -7.86 -0.01 5.11
CA LEU A 6 -7.68 -0.81 3.91
C LEU A 6 -7.46 -2.28 4.28
N ARG A 7 -6.58 -2.53 5.25
CA ARG A 7 -6.32 -3.89 5.71
C ARG A 7 -7.58 -4.53 6.29
N ALA A 8 -8.30 -3.80 7.13
CA ALA A 8 -9.52 -4.30 7.76
C ALA A 8 -10.59 -4.62 6.72
N ALA A 9 -10.69 -3.79 5.67
CA ALA A 9 -11.65 -4.02 4.58
C ALA A 9 -11.36 -5.31 3.83
N ARG A 10 -10.10 -5.78 3.87
CA ARG A 10 -9.70 -7.05 3.28
C ARG A 10 -9.77 -8.21 4.27
N HIS A 11 -10.26 -7.97 5.49
CA HIS A 11 -10.40 -8.98 6.54
C HIS A 11 -9.07 -9.62 6.93
N LEU A 12 -8.01 -8.82 6.94
CA LEU A 12 -6.68 -9.28 7.29
C LEU A 12 -6.26 -8.71 8.64
N THR A 13 -5.59 -9.55 9.44
CA THR A 13 -5.00 -9.08 10.69
C THR A 13 -3.62 -8.47 10.42
N GLN A 14 -3.12 -7.69 11.38
CA GLN A 14 -1.76 -7.18 11.29
C GLN A 14 -0.75 -8.32 11.23
N GLN A 15 -1.00 -9.39 11.94
CA GLN A 15 -0.10 -10.55 11.93
C GLN A 15 -0.03 -11.21 10.56
N GLN A 16 -1.18 -11.37 9.92
CA GLN A 16 -1.23 -11.95 8.57
C GLN A 16 -0.49 -11.08 7.57
N LEU A 17 -0.70 -9.78 7.64
CA LEU A 17 -0.05 -8.86 6.72
C LEU A 17 1.45 -8.78 6.99
N ALA A 18 1.85 -8.77 8.27
CA ALA A 18 3.26 -8.77 8.64
C ALA A 18 3.99 -9.97 8.06
N LYS A 19 3.35 -11.13 8.13
CA LYS A 19 3.93 -12.36 7.56
C LYS A 19 4.12 -12.23 6.05
N SER A 20 3.11 -11.70 5.35
CA SER A 20 3.19 -11.52 3.90
C SER A 20 4.27 -10.51 3.50
N LEU A 21 4.51 -9.50 4.33
CA LEU A 21 5.49 -8.47 4.07
C LEU A 21 6.89 -8.80 4.62
N ASP A 22 7.03 -9.94 5.30
CA ASP A 22 8.27 -10.31 5.97
C ASP A 22 8.70 -9.23 6.96
N MET A 23 7.74 -8.76 7.74
CA MET A 23 7.94 -7.71 8.75
C MET A 23 7.39 -8.20 10.09
N THR A 24 7.77 -7.51 11.16
CA THR A 24 7.16 -7.75 12.46
C THR A 24 5.80 -7.09 12.54
N GLN A 25 4.94 -7.59 13.42
CA GLN A 25 3.64 -6.96 13.65
C GLN A 25 3.82 -5.52 14.13
N ALA A 26 4.81 -5.27 14.99
CA ALA A 26 5.09 -3.92 15.48
C ALA A 26 5.43 -2.97 14.33
N ALA A 27 6.21 -3.46 13.36
CA ALA A 27 6.56 -2.65 12.18
C ALA A 27 5.33 -2.31 11.34
N VAL A 28 4.42 -3.27 11.16
CA VAL A 28 3.17 -3.02 10.44
C VAL A 28 2.32 -2.00 11.21
N SER A 29 2.24 -2.15 12.54
CA SER A 29 1.49 -1.22 13.36
C SER A 29 2.02 0.21 13.22
N GLN A 30 3.35 0.37 13.25
CA GLN A 30 3.97 1.68 13.09
C GLN A 30 3.69 2.26 11.70
N LEU A 31 3.76 1.41 10.67
CA LEU A 31 3.48 1.83 9.31
C LEU A 31 2.06 2.33 9.17
N GLU A 32 1.11 1.65 9.79
CA GLU A 32 -0.31 2.02 9.72
C GLU A 32 -0.62 3.33 10.45
N GLN A 33 0.25 3.74 11.36
CA GLN A 33 0.08 4.99 12.10
C GLN A 33 0.68 6.20 11.38
N ARG A 34 1.45 5.99 10.33
CA ARG A 34 2.09 7.09 9.62
C ARG A 34 1.08 7.82 8.75
N THR A 35 1.28 9.12 8.62
CA THR A 35 0.47 9.96 7.75
C THR A 35 1.04 10.01 6.33
N ASP A 36 2.31 9.67 6.20
CA ASP A 36 3.00 9.65 4.90
C ASP A 36 3.81 8.36 4.78
N VAL A 37 3.81 7.79 3.60
CA VAL A 37 4.60 6.60 3.28
C VAL A 37 5.14 6.77 1.87
N TYR A 38 6.24 6.10 1.59
CA TYR A 38 6.78 6.05 0.23
C TYR A 38 5.83 5.26 -0.67
N LEU A 39 5.77 5.64 -1.93
CA LEU A 39 4.92 4.93 -2.90
C LEU A 39 5.30 3.47 -3.00
N SER A 40 6.60 3.16 -2.96
CA SER A 40 7.04 1.77 -2.98
C SER A 40 6.51 0.98 -1.79
N THR A 41 6.47 1.59 -0.62
CA THR A 41 5.92 0.96 0.58
C THR A 41 4.43 0.70 0.41
N LEU A 42 3.70 1.69 -0.09
CA LEU A 42 2.27 1.57 -0.33
C LEU A 42 1.98 0.47 -1.35
N GLU A 43 2.76 0.43 -2.42
CA GLU A 43 2.63 -0.59 -3.46
C GLU A 43 2.82 -1.99 -2.87
N ASN A 44 3.87 -2.16 -2.07
CA ASN A 44 4.15 -3.43 -1.43
C ASN A 44 3.01 -3.84 -0.47
N PHE A 45 2.49 -2.87 0.27
CA PHE A 45 1.39 -3.09 1.20
C PHE A 45 0.15 -3.61 0.47
N VAL A 46 -0.21 -2.95 -0.64
CA VAL A 46 -1.38 -3.33 -1.44
C VAL A 46 -1.17 -4.70 -2.09
N GLU A 47 0.02 -4.95 -2.62
CA GLU A 47 0.33 -6.23 -3.27
C GLU A 47 0.30 -7.38 -2.27
N ALA A 48 0.74 -7.14 -1.04
CA ALA A 48 0.69 -8.17 0.00
C ALA A 48 -0.73 -8.56 0.36
N MET A 49 -1.69 -7.70 0.06
CA MET A 49 -3.12 -7.98 0.28
C MET A 49 -3.79 -8.58 -0.96
N GLY A 50 -3.03 -8.88 -1.99
CA GLY A 50 -3.55 -9.49 -3.21
C GLY A 50 -4.03 -8.52 -4.26
N GLY A 51 -3.78 -7.23 -4.07
CA GLY A 51 -4.17 -6.19 -5.01
C GLY A 51 -2.98 -5.60 -5.74
N ARG A 52 -3.23 -4.51 -6.41
CA ARG A 52 -2.17 -3.71 -7.02
C ARG A 52 -2.55 -2.25 -6.91
N LEU A 53 -1.53 -1.39 -6.84
CA LEU A 53 -1.73 0.04 -6.73
C LEU A 53 -1.81 0.65 -8.12
N GLU A 54 -2.86 1.44 -8.37
CA GLU A 54 -2.99 2.23 -9.58
C GLU A 54 -3.15 3.68 -9.20
N MET A 55 -2.50 4.57 -9.95
CA MET A 55 -2.53 6.00 -9.68
C MET A 55 -2.88 6.75 -10.95
N TYR A 56 -3.61 7.84 -10.80
CA TYR A 56 -4.03 8.69 -11.89
C TYR A 56 -3.75 10.14 -11.56
N ALA A 57 -3.28 10.88 -12.56
CA ALA A 57 -3.28 12.34 -12.50
C ALA A 57 -4.59 12.81 -13.10
N VAL A 58 -5.34 13.61 -12.35
CA VAL A 58 -6.68 14.04 -12.76
C VAL A 58 -6.65 15.53 -13.14
N PHE A 59 -7.08 15.82 -14.34
CA PHE A 59 -7.14 17.18 -14.88
C PHE A 59 -8.59 17.51 -15.28
N PRO A 60 -8.93 18.78 -15.47
CA PRO A 60 -10.29 19.13 -15.88
C PRO A 60 -10.74 18.48 -17.18
N ASP A 61 -9.80 18.21 -18.09
CA ASP A 61 -10.10 17.62 -19.41
C ASP A 61 -9.85 16.11 -19.47
N GLY A 62 -9.55 15.46 -18.35
CA GLY A 62 -9.36 14.02 -18.34
C GLY A 62 -8.38 13.55 -17.31
N LYS A 63 -8.13 12.25 -17.30
CA LYS A 63 -7.16 11.66 -16.36
C LYS A 63 -6.18 10.77 -17.10
N VAL A 64 -4.97 10.70 -16.55
CA VAL A 64 -3.88 9.92 -17.12
C VAL A 64 -3.40 8.95 -16.06
N LYS A 65 -3.32 7.69 -16.41
CA LYS A 65 -2.77 6.68 -15.51
C LYS A 65 -1.26 6.82 -15.43
N LEU A 66 -0.75 6.91 -14.22
CA LEU A 66 0.69 7.00 -13.99
C LEU A 66 1.26 5.59 -13.80
N GLY A 67 2.32 5.30 -14.51
CA GLY A 67 3.06 4.06 -14.32
C GLY A 67 3.94 4.18 -13.10
N LEU A 68 3.84 3.22 -12.21
CA LEU A 68 4.81 3.08 -11.14
C LEU A 68 5.89 2.15 -11.63
N GLU A 69 6.89 2.75 -12.28
CA GLU A 69 8.00 1.96 -12.79
C GLU A 69 8.92 1.62 -11.62
N ARG A 70 9.02 0.35 -11.36
CA ARG A 70 10.08 -0.11 -10.49
C ARG A 70 11.35 -0.11 -11.31
N GLU A 71 12.38 0.42 -10.70
CA GLU A 71 13.70 0.24 -11.26
C GLU A 71 13.86 -1.24 -11.61
N ALA A 72 14.04 -1.50 -12.90
CA ALA A 72 14.32 -2.84 -13.34
C ALA A 72 15.70 -3.20 -12.83
N SER A 73 15.72 -3.78 -11.73
CA SER A 73 16.99 -4.19 -11.16
C SER A 73 17.21 -5.66 -11.45
#